data_ee69bb718f7368d2cb31f8dd55414fef
#
_entry.id   ee69bb718f7368d2cb31f8dd55414fef
#
_cell.length_a   1.000
_cell.length_b   1.000
_cell.length_c   1.000
_cell.angle_alpha   90.00
_cell.angle_beta   90.00
_cell.angle_gamma   90.00
#
_symmetry.space_group_name_H-M   'P 1'
#
loop_
_entity.id
_entity.type
_entity.pdbx_description
1 polymer ?
#
loop_
_entity_poly.entity_id
_entity_poly.type
_entity_poly.pdbx_seq_one_letter_code
_entity_poly.pdbx_strand_id
1 'polypeptide(L)' 'MPDAPLVLGIETSCDETGVALVRAHADRSELLVDTVASSMEEHARFGGIIPEIASRAHLEALIPTLDRALETAGVTLR' A
#
# COMPACT_ATOMS: atom_id res chain seq x y z
N MET A 1 -28.07 9.28 5.23
CA MET A 1 -27.31 8.60 4.22
C MET A 1 -26.21 7.76 4.83
N PRO A 2 -26.03 6.61 4.32
CA PRO A 2 -24.91 5.81 4.78
C PRO A 2 -23.59 6.55 4.57
N ASP A 3 -22.62 6.14 5.32
CA ASP A 3 -21.28 6.70 5.21
C ASP A 3 -20.72 6.50 3.81
N ALA A 4 -19.86 7.39 3.38
CA ALA A 4 -19.18 7.25 2.11
C ALA A 4 -18.34 5.96 2.13
N PRO A 5 -18.33 5.18 1.05
CA PRO A 5 -17.59 3.93 1.03
C PRO A 5 -16.09 4.15 1.12
N LEU A 6 -15.42 3.19 1.75
CA LEU A 6 -13.96 3.14 1.79
C LEU A 6 -13.46 2.28 0.63
N VAL A 7 -12.43 2.76 -0.03
CA VAL A 7 -11.76 2.02 -1.10
C VAL A 7 -10.32 1.75 -0.68
N LEU A 8 -9.94 0.49 -0.73
CA LEU A 8 -8.57 0.06 -0.45
C LEU A 8 -7.84 -0.11 -1.77
N GLY A 9 -6.76 0.62 -1.94
CA GLY A 9 -5.91 0.50 -3.11
C GLY A 9 -4.59 -0.15 -2.76
N ILE A 10 -4.18 -1.12 -3.55
CA ILE A 10 -2.91 -1.81 -3.38
C ILE A 10 -2.14 -1.71 -4.69
N GLU A 11 -0.87 -1.32 -4.59
CA GLU A 11 0.01 -1.18 -5.74
C GLU A 11 1.31 -1.88 -5.44
N THR A 12 1.71 -2.80 -6.32
CA THR A 12 2.98 -3.51 -6.19
C THR A 12 3.67 -3.47 -7.54
N SER A 13 4.69 -2.64 -7.64
CA SER A 13 5.46 -2.53 -8.88
C SER A 13 6.92 -2.27 -8.52
N CYS A 14 7.80 -2.72 -9.39
CA CYS A 14 9.24 -2.50 -9.25
C CYS A 14 9.74 -2.81 -7.84
N ASP A 15 10.05 -1.77 -7.08
CA ASP A 15 10.66 -1.89 -5.76
C ASP A 15 9.78 -1.36 -4.63
N GLU A 16 8.48 -1.13 -4.89
CA GLU A 16 7.58 -0.55 -3.90
C GLU A 16 6.30 -1.35 -3.73
N THR A 17 5.84 -1.42 -2.48
CA THR A 17 4.53 -1.94 -2.13
C THR A 17 3.75 -0.82 -1.48
N GLY A 18 2.67 -0.38 -2.10
CA GLY A 18 1.87 0.74 -1.61
C GLY A 18 0.48 0.30 -1.22
N VAL A 19 -0.03 0.86 -0.12
CA VAL A 19 -1.40 0.65 0.35
C VAL A 19 -1.99 2.01 0.67
N ALA A 20 -3.14 2.31 0.08
CA ALA A 20 -3.84 3.56 0.30
C ALA A 20 -5.29 3.30 0.65
N LEU A 21 -5.86 4.17 1.47
CA LEU A 21 -7.28 4.14 1.80
C LEU A 21 -7.89 5.46 1.41
N VAL A 22 -8.96 5.38 0.64
CA VAL A 22 -9.66 6.54 0.12
C VAL A 22 -11.13 6.45 0.50
N ARG A 23 -11.70 7.55 1.00
CA ARG A 23 -13.14 7.63 1.21
C ARG A 23 -13.76 8.31 -0.01
N ALA A 24 -14.66 7.58 -0.65
CA ALA A 24 -15.31 8.07 -1.86
C ALA A 24 -16.59 8.80 -1.51
N HIS A 25 -16.56 10.14 -1.56
CA HIS A 25 -17.75 10.97 -1.36
C HIS A 25 -18.46 11.20 -2.70
N ALA A 26 -19.66 11.74 -2.63
CA ALA A 26 -20.44 11.98 -3.84
C ALA A 26 -19.77 13.00 -4.78
N ASP A 27 -19.05 13.96 -4.22
CA ASP A 27 -18.47 15.08 -4.96
C ASP A 27 -16.93 15.10 -4.97
N ARG A 28 -16.30 14.20 -4.23
CA ARG A 28 -14.84 14.19 -4.13
C ARG A 28 -14.33 12.86 -3.56
N SER A 29 -13.04 12.67 -3.65
CA SER A 29 -12.34 11.56 -2.98
C SER A 29 -11.45 12.12 -1.89
N GLU A 30 -11.40 11.45 -0.77
CA GLU A 30 -10.60 11.87 0.37
C GLU A 30 -9.56 10.81 0.68
N LEU A 31 -8.28 11.16 0.54
CA LEU A 31 -7.19 10.25 0.86
C LEU A 31 -7.00 10.22 2.37
N LEU A 32 -7.23 9.05 2.98
CA LEU A 32 -7.09 8.89 4.43
C LEU A 32 -5.68 8.51 4.83
N VAL A 33 -5.05 7.62 4.05
CA VAL A 33 -3.70 7.16 4.35
C VAL A 33 -3.05 6.65 3.07
N ASP A 34 -1.75 6.83 2.98
CA ASP A 34 -0.92 6.35 1.90
C ASP A 34 0.38 5.83 2.52
N THR A 35 0.59 4.53 2.47
CA THR A 35 1.72 3.89 3.12
C THR A 35 2.50 3.09 2.08
N VAL A 36 3.81 3.31 2.03
CA VAL A 36 4.69 2.68 1.04
C VAL A 36 5.85 1.99 1.73
N ALA A 37 6.16 0.79 1.27
CA ALA A 37 7.36 0.05 1.66
C ALA A 37 8.21 -0.15 0.41
N SER A 38 9.49 0.16 0.49
CA SER A 38 10.41 0.09 -0.64
C SER A 38 11.47 -0.98 -0.43
N SER A 39 11.84 -1.67 -1.51
CA SER A 39 12.96 -2.60 -1.52
C SER A 39 14.15 -2.04 -2.30
N MET A 40 14.20 -0.73 -2.45
CA MET A 40 15.24 -0.07 -3.24
C MET A 40 16.66 -0.42 -2.79
N GLU A 41 16.91 -0.44 -1.50
CA GLU A 41 18.24 -0.76 -0.97
C GLU A 41 18.69 -2.16 -1.38
N GLU A 42 17.77 -3.12 -1.33
CA GLU A 42 18.07 -4.49 -1.71
C GLU A 42 18.41 -4.61 -3.18
N HIS A 43 17.65 -3.95 -4.04
CA HIS A 43 17.93 -3.94 -5.47
C HIS A 43 19.24 -3.22 -5.78
N ALA A 44 19.53 -2.15 -5.07
CA ALA A 44 20.74 -1.37 -5.31
C ALA A 44 22.02 -2.20 -5.16
N ARG A 45 22.01 -3.16 -4.25
CA ARG A 45 23.17 -4.05 -4.04
C ARG A 45 23.48 -4.89 -5.27
N PHE A 46 22.51 -5.10 -6.13
CA PHE A 46 22.65 -5.89 -7.36
C PHE A 46 22.70 -5.04 -8.62
N GLY A 47 22.75 -3.71 -8.46
CA GLY A 47 22.87 -2.81 -9.60
C GLY A 47 21.59 -2.55 -10.37
N GLY A 48 20.43 -2.93 -9.82
CA GLY A 48 19.16 -2.70 -10.49
C GLY A 48 18.07 -3.61 -9.96
N ILE A 49 16.92 -3.54 -10.58
CA ILE A 49 15.76 -4.33 -10.18
C ILE A 49 15.99 -5.81 -10.52
N ILE A 50 15.83 -6.66 -9.52
CA ILE A 50 15.90 -8.11 -9.68
C ILE A 50 14.48 -8.65 -9.52
N PRO A 51 13.85 -9.18 -10.56
CA PRO A 51 12.43 -9.59 -10.51
C PRO A 51 12.10 -10.55 -9.37
N GLU A 52 12.95 -11.52 -9.12
CA GLU A 52 12.73 -12.49 -8.04
C GLU A 52 12.75 -11.82 -6.67
N ILE A 53 13.67 -10.88 -6.47
CA ILE A 53 13.77 -10.14 -5.21
C ILE A 53 12.54 -9.23 -5.06
N ALA A 54 12.13 -8.57 -6.13
CA ALA A 54 10.95 -7.70 -6.10
C ALA A 54 9.70 -8.49 -5.73
N SER A 55 9.50 -9.65 -6.34
CA SER A 55 8.34 -10.49 -6.06
C SER A 55 8.31 -10.90 -4.58
N ARG A 56 9.45 -11.33 -4.06
CA ARG A 56 9.55 -11.73 -2.65
C ARG A 56 9.31 -10.54 -1.72
N ALA A 57 9.90 -9.40 -2.05
CA ALA A 57 9.77 -8.20 -1.23
C ALA A 57 8.30 -7.73 -1.16
N HIS A 58 7.57 -7.80 -2.26
CA HIS A 58 6.14 -7.45 -2.25
C HIS A 58 5.36 -8.38 -1.34
N LEU A 59 5.62 -9.68 -1.38
CA LEU A 59 4.95 -10.64 -0.52
C LEU A 59 5.24 -10.37 0.96
N GLU A 60 6.51 -10.10 1.28
CA GLU A 60 6.92 -9.87 2.66
C GLU A 60 6.39 -8.54 3.20
N ALA A 61 6.25 -7.53 2.34
CA ALA A 61 5.84 -6.19 2.76
C ALA A 61 4.33 -6.01 2.80
N LEU A 62 3.56 -6.81 2.06
CA LEU A 62 2.14 -6.55 1.86
C LEU A 62 1.35 -6.50 3.18
N ILE A 63 1.43 -7.55 4.00
CA ILE A 63 0.64 -7.61 5.23
C ILE A 63 1.07 -6.54 6.24
N PRO A 64 2.37 -6.36 6.53
CA PRO A 64 2.78 -5.27 7.43
C PRO A 64 2.37 -3.89 6.92
N THR A 65 2.45 -3.64 5.61
CA THR A 65 2.08 -2.36 5.03
C THR A 65 0.57 -2.14 5.14
N LEU A 66 -0.21 -3.17 4.85
CA LEU A 66 -1.67 -3.13 4.98
C LEU A 66 -2.06 -2.87 6.44
N ASP A 67 -1.48 -3.60 7.38
CA ASP A 67 -1.76 -3.43 8.80
C ASP A 67 -1.46 -2.00 9.26
N ARG A 68 -0.35 -1.45 8.82
CA ARG A 68 0.03 -0.08 9.15
C ARG A 68 -0.97 0.94 8.60
N ALA A 69 -1.42 0.72 7.37
CA ALA A 69 -2.39 1.61 6.73
C ALA A 69 -3.72 1.59 7.48
N LEU A 70 -4.22 0.41 7.81
CA LEU A 70 -5.48 0.26 8.54
C LEU A 70 -5.39 0.88 9.94
N GLU A 71 -4.28 0.65 10.63
CA GLU A 71 -4.06 1.19 11.95
C GLU A 71 -4.00 2.72 11.92
N THR A 72 -3.26 3.28 10.97
CA THR A 72 -3.14 4.73 10.81
C THR A 72 -4.48 5.38 10.53
N ALA A 73 -5.30 4.75 9.69
CA ALA A 73 -6.63 5.28 9.35
C ALA A 73 -7.67 4.98 10.43
N GLY A 74 -7.37 4.09 11.37
CA GLY A 74 -8.31 3.73 12.44
C GLY A 74 -9.49 2.91 11.95
N VAL A 75 -9.30 2.09 10.91
CA VAL A 75 -10.37 1.29 10.32
C VAL A 75 -9.96 -0.17 10.26
N THR A 76 -10.94 -1.03 9.96
CA THR A 76 -10.71 -2.47 9.77
C THR A 76 -11.27 -2.88 8.42
N LEU A 77 -10.97 -4.12 8.00
CA LEU A 77 -11.48 -4.66 6.74
C LEU A 77 -12.94 -5.16 6.85
N ARG A 78 -13.55 -4.99 8.01
CA ARG A 78 -14.96 -5.39 8.21
C ARG A 78 -15.91 -4.23 8.10
#